data_b38cef8ed84c0a48adedb23c390c12af
#
_entry.id   b38cef8ed84c0a48adedb23c390c12af
#
_cell.length_a   1.000
_cell.length_b   1.000
_cell.length_c   1.000
_cell.angle_alpha   90.00
_cell.angle_beta   90.00
_cell.angle_gamma   90.00
#
_symmetry.space_group_name_H-M   'P 1'
#
loop_
_entity.id
_entity.type
_entity.pdbx_description
1 polymer ?
#
loop_
_entity_poly.entity_id
_entity_poly.type
_entity_poly.pdbx_seq_one_letter_code
_entity_poly.pdbx_strand_id
1 'polypeptide(L)' 'MISIESGDNAMLRADITELQRRQEFLESEISEALCRLRNDDPIVTDLRSRVLFVREEIERLREKATHLWH' A
#
# COMPACT_ATOMS: atom_id res chain seq x y z
N MET A 1 8.46 8.90 28.16
CA MET A 1 7.22 9.46 27.71
C MET A 1 7.18 9.69 26.23
N ILE A 2 8.16 10.32 25.72
CA ILE A 2 8.25 10.50 24.27
C ILE A 2 8.34 9.17 23.57
N SER A 3 8.97 8.21 24.19
CA SER A 3 9.24 6.91 23.58
C SER A 3 7.95 6.16 23.23
N ILE A 4 6.90 6.34 24.02
CA ILE A 4 5.65 5.61 23.75
C ILE A 4 5.03 6.09 22.46
N GLU A 5 4.93 7.40 22.30
CA GLU A 5 4.37 7.97 21.07
C GLU A 5 5.24 7.64 19.88
N SER A 6 6.55 7.69 20.08
CA SER A 6 7.49 7.36 19.02
C SER A 6 7.32 5.92 18.57
N GLY A 7 7.05 5.02 19.52
CA GLY A 7 6.83 3.63 19.17
C GLY A 7 5.63 3.43 18.28
N ASP A 8 4.51 4.07 18.63
CA ASP A 8 3.29 3.96 17.83
C ASP A 8 3.50 4.54 16.43
N ASN A 9 4.13 5.69 16.36
CA ASN A 9 4.40 6.32 15.07
C ASN A 9 5.35 5.48 14.23
N ALA A 10 6.35 4.87 14.86
CA ALA A 10 7.30 4.03 14.15
C ALA A 10 6.59 2.82 13.56
N MET A 11 5.67 2.22 14.30
CA MET A 11 4.92 1.07 13.79
C MET A 11 4.05 1.47 12.61
N LEU A 12 3.34 2.60 12.70
CA LEU A 12 2.52 3.07 11.60
C LEU A 12 3.36 3.35 10.36
N ARG A 13 4.51 3.98 10.55
CA ARG A 13 5.41 4.27 9.43
C ARG A 13 5.93 2.99 8.80
N ALA A 14 6.26 2.00 9.61
CA ALA A 14 6.74 0.73 9.09
C ALA A 14 5.65 0.04 8.30
N ASP A 15 4.41 0.07 8.79
CA ASP A 15 3.29 -0.53 8.10
C ASP A 15 3.04 0.16 6.76
N ILE A 16 3.06 1.48 6.76
CA ILE A 16 2.86 2.25 5.53
C ILE A 16 3.97 1.95 4.53
N THR A 17 5.21 1.91 5.00
CA THR A 17 6.35 1.62 4.14
C THR A 17 6.23 0.25 3.51
N GLU A 18 5.84 -0.73 4.29
CA GLU A 18 5.68 -2.09 3.78
C GLU A 18 4.56 -2.17 2.75
N LEU A 19 3.45 -1.48 3.00
CA LEU A 19 2.35 -1.45 2.06
C LEU A 19 2.75 -0.73 0.77
N GLN A 20 3.54 0.33 0.88
CA GLN A 20 4.04 1.04 -0.29
C GLN A 20 4.93 0.13 -1.14
N ARG A 21 5.77 -0.67 -0.51
CA ARG A 21 6.60 -1.63 -1.23
C ARG A 21 5.73 -2.66 -1.92
N ARG A 22 4.69 -3.13 -1.25
CA ARG A 22 3.77 -4.09 -1.82
C ARG A 22 3.05 -3.48 -3.03
N GLN A 23 2.66 -2.21 -2.92
CA GLN A 23 2.02 -1.52 -4.04
C GLN A 23 2.97 -1.43 -5.23
N GLU A 24 4.21 -1.05 -5.00
CA GLU A 24 5.21 -0.97 -6.06
C GLU A 24 5.44 -2.31 -6.73
N PHE A 25 5.50 -3.36 -5.92
CA PHE A 25 5.67 -4.70 -6.46
C PHE A 25 4.49 -5.08 -7.34
N LEU A 26 3.27 -4.82 -6.88
CA LEU A 26 2.08 -5.13 -7.66
C LEU A 26 2.01 -4.32 -8.95
N GLU A 27 2.39 -3.07 -8.90
CA GLU A 27 2.42 -2.23 -10.09
C GLU A 27 3.44 -2.73 -11.10
N SER A 28 4.57 -3.22 -10.60
CA SER A 28 5.58 -3.83 -11.45
C SER A 28 5.05 -5.10 -12.10
N GLU A 29 4.30 -5.91 -11.35
CA GLU A 29 3.67 -7.11 -11.87
C GLU A 29 2.66 -6.77 -12.96
N ILE A 30 1.91 -5.69 -12.78
CA ILE A 30 0.96 -5.25 -13.79
C ILE A 30 1.70 -4.86 -15.07
N SER A 31 2.78 -4.11 -14.96
CA SER A 31 3.57 -3.72 -16.12
C SER A 31 4.06 -4.95 -16.88
N GLU A 32 4.57 -5.95 -16.16
CA GLU A 32 5.03 -7.17 -16.80
C GLU A 32 3.88 -7.92 -17.46
N ALA A 33 2.77 -7.98 -16.77
CA ALA A 33 1.61 -8.71 -17.30
C ALA A 33 1.12 -8.06 -18.59
N LEU A 34 1.11 -6.73 -18.64
CA LEU A 34 0.64 -6.00 -19.81
C LEU A 34 1.53 -6.21 -21.02
N CYS A 35 2.78 -6.61 -20.82
CA CYS A 35 3.66 -6.97 -21.93
C CYS A 35 3.26 -8.26 -22.60
N ARG A 36 2.58 -9.13 -21.89
CA ARG A 36 2.21 -10.45 -22.40
C ARG A 36 0.72 -10.65 -22.55
N LEU A 37 -0.06 -9.95 -21.75
CA LEU A 37 -1.49 -10.17 -21.65
C LEU A 37 -2.24 -8.91 -22.08
N ARG A 38 -3.51 -9.10 -22.37
CA ARG A 38 -4.37 -7.99 -22.74
C ARG A 38 -4.76 -7.20 -21.49
N ASN A 39 -5.11 -5.94 -21.72
CA ASN A 39 -5.52 -5.05 -20.67
C ASN A 39 -6.74 -5.57 -19.89
N ASP A 40 -7.60 -6.32 -20.56
CA ASP A 40 -8.81 -6.87 -19.98
C ASP A 40 -8.65 -8.29 -19.46
N ASP A 41 -7.41 -8.81 -19.43
CA ASP A 41 -7.18 -10.15 -18.93
C ASP A 41 -7.53 -10.23 -17.44
N PRO A 42 -8.16 -11.32 -17.00
CA PRO A 42 -8.53 -11.47 -15.59
C PRO A 42 -7.36 -11.33 -14.62
N ILE A 43 -6.16 -11.77 -15.04
CA ILE A 43 -4.98 -11.65 -14.19
C ILE A 43 -4.65 -10.18 -13.96
N VAL A 44 -4.70 -9.37 -15.02
CA VAL A 44 -4.43 -7.95 -14.91
C VAL A 44 -5.49 -7.28 -14.04
N THR A 45 -6.75 -7.64 -14.24
CA THR A 45 -7.84 -7.10 -13.45
C THR A 45 -7.65 -7.42 -11.97
N ASP A 46 -7.25 -8.66 -11.67
CA ASP A 46 -7.02 -9.08 -10.29
C ASP A 46 -5.87 -8.28 -9.67
N LEU A 47 -4.79 -8.10 -10.41
CA LEU A 47 -3.65 -7.31 -9.90
C LEU A 47 -4.05 -5.87 -9.61
N ARG A 48 -4.87 -5.28 -10.48
CA ARG A 48 -5.33 -3.91 -10.27
C ARG A 48 -6.21 -3.80 -9.03
N SER A 49 -7.06 -4.80 -8.80
CA SER A 49 -7.87 -4.84 -7.59
C SER A 49 -6.99 -4.87 -6.35
N ARG A 50 -5.93 -5.64 -6.40
CA ARG A 50 -5.02 -5.73 -5.26
C ARG A 50 -4.31 -4.41 -5.01
N VAL A 51 -3.94 -3.71 -6.07
CA VAL A 51 -3.32 -2.38 -5.92
C VAL A 51 -4.30 -1.43 -5.25
N LEU A 52 -5.55 -1.42 -5.68
CA LEU A 52 -6.55 -0.56 -5.07
C LEU A 52 -6.72 -0.87 -3.58
N PHE A 53 -6.76 -2.14 -3.24
CA PHE A 53 -6.91 -2.55 -1.86
C PHE A 53 -5.74 -2.04 -1.01
N VAL A 54 -4.52 -2.20 -1.51
CA VAL A 54 -3.33 -1.74 -0.79
C VAL A 54 -3.35 -0.23 -0.64
N ARG A 55 -3.74 0.49 -1.70
CA ARG A 55 -3.81 1.94 -1.63
C ARG A 55 -4.81 2.41 -0.59
N GLU A 56 -5.95 1.76 -0.50
CA GLU A 56 -6.94 2.09 0.51
C GLU A 56 -6.41 1.85 1.92
N GLU A 57 -5.65 0.78 2.09
CA GLU A 57 -5.04 0.50 3.39
C GLU A 57 -4.04 1.59 3.77
N ILE A 58 -3.24 2.02 2.80
CA ILE A 58 -2.27 3.10 3.05
C ILE A 58 -3.01 4.37 3.46
N GLU A 59 -4.08 4.72 2.75
CA GLU A 59 -4.86 5.90 3.08
C GLU A 59 -5.43 5.82 4.49
N ARG A 60 -5.92 4.67 4.86
CA ARG A 60 -6.49 4.47 6.19
C ARG A 60 -5.43 4.66 7.26
N LEU A 61 -4.24 4.12 7.04
CA LEU A 61 -3.16 4.27 8.01
C LEU A 61 -2.67 5.71 8.09
N ARG A 62 -2.65 6.41 6.96
CA ARG A 62 -2.26 7.80 6.95
C ARG A 62 -3.22 8.67 7.73
N GLU A 63 -4.51 8.41 7.58
CA GLU A 63 -5.51 9.12 8.35
C GLU A 63 -5.33 8.88 9.85
N LYS A 64 -5.05 7.64 10.20
CA LYS A 64 -4.80 7.28 11.59
C LYS A 64 -3.60 8.06 12.14
N ALA A 65 -2.53 8.13 11.35
CA ALA A 65 -1.33 8.83 11.76
C ALA A 65 -1.61 10.32 11.95
N THR A 66 -2.40 10.91 11.05
CA THR A 66 -2.77 12.31 11.15
C THR A 66 -3.55 12.58 12.43
N HIS A 67 -4.46 11.67 12.76
CA HIS A 67 -5.24 11.80 14.00
C HIS A 67 -4.34 11.77 15.23
N LEU A 68 -3.36 10.88 15.22
CA LEU A 68 -2.46 10.73 16.36
C LEU A 68 -1.59 11.96 16.58
N TRP A 69 -1.38 12.73 15.54
CA TRP A 69 -0.50 13.89 15.63
C TRP A 69 -1.22 15.17 16.00
N HIS A 70 -2.51 15.11 16.19
CA HIS A 70 -3.28 16.22 16.70
C HIS A 70 -3.48 16.09 18.20
#